data_21293ac34901be07189d5cd940eea9ef
#
_entry.id   21293ac34901be07189d5cd940eea9ef
#
_cell.length_a   1.000
_cell.length_b   1.000
_cell.length_c   1.000
_cell.angle_alpha   90.00
_cell.angle_beta   90.00
_cell.angle_gamma   90.00
#
_symmetry.space_group_name_H-M   'P 1'
#
loop_
_entity.id
_entity.type
_entity.pdbx_description
1 polymer ?
#
loop_
_entity_poly.entity_id
_entity_poly.type
_entity_poly.pdbx_seq_one_letter_code
_entity_poly.pdbx_strand_id
1 'polypeptide(L)'
;MAVISAGKGSHSAAGSIKYVQFEKKSTKPRIVYSEGIECSPYYKDAIQDFKCVRDTFQKHSGREAHHMVLSFSEDEEQRYTQEELFLKAVDIAKNTFPNYQVWLGMHDDTDHLHVHMVINSVNLEDGKKMQIAGRKGMHEIMEKVQNRCNELGLDQILPVGEHIQEEGRVVTHNIAEYKLIERGESWKLEMAKDILETLHESTGKDEFIMGCNERGIQCHWEDTRKHVTFSYMDDPKKKARGSNLSKTFTLSDLESKESMERVFSQNRECNDVLFEEYIKFQQEEAKTVMKKNISLNKFKRTEVKGMQR
;
A
#
# COMPACT_ATOMS: atom_id res chain seq x y z
N MET A 1 9.80 6.33 0.26
CA MET A 1 9.45 4.92 -0.05
C MET A 1 9.77 4.63 -1.50
N ALA A 2 10.67 3.68 -1.76
CA ALA A 2 11.01 3.29 -3.11
C ALA A 2 9.85 2.51 -3.77
N VAL A 3 9.38 2.95 -4.92
CA VAL A 3 8.25 2.35 -5.65
C VAL A 3 8.71 1.86 -7.02
N ILE A 4 8.47 0.58 -7.31
CA ILE A 4 8.73 0.03 -8.65
C ILE A 4 7.46 0.06 -9.52
N SER A 5 7.61 0.55 -10.74
CA SER A 5 6.56 0.54 -11.75
C SER A 5 7.01 -0.12 -13.05
N ALA A 6 6.10 -0.85 -13.69
CA ALA A 6 6.34 -1.37 -15.02
C ALA A 6 5.98 -0.33 -16.08
N GLY A 7 6.94 0.06 -16.89
CA GLY A 7 6.69 0.81 -18.12
C GLY A 7 5.98 -0.05 -19.17
N LYS A 8 5.48 0.56 -20.23
CA LYS A 8 4.98 -0.19 -21.39
C LYS A 8 6.11 -1.04 -21.94
N GLY A 9 5.89 -2.36 -22.03
CA GLY A 9 6.90 -3.26 -22.57
C GLY A 9 7.32 -2.83 -23.97
N SER A 10 8.62 -2.77 -24.20
CA SER A 10 9.17 -2.31 -25.48
C SER A 10 9.46 -3.48 -26.41
N HIS A 11 9.07 -3.34 -27.66
CA HIS A 11 9.52 -4.24 -28.73
C HIS A 11 10.96 -3.99 -29.14
N SER A 12 11.59 -2.89 -28.68
CA SER A 12 12.99 -2.54 -28.97
C SER A 12 13.79 -2.25 -27.70
N ALA A 13 14.73 -3.11 -27.40
CA ALA A 13 15.69 -2.91 -26.30
C ALA A 13 16.53 -1.64 -26.53
N ALA A 14 17.01 -1.47 -27.77
CA ALA A 14 17.78 -0.28 -28.16
C ALA A 14 16.96 1.01 -28.01
N GLY A 15 15.66 0.96 -28.35
CA GLY A 15 14.74 2.07 -28.17
C GLY A 15 14.57 2.43 -26.69
N SER A 16 14.43 1.43 -25.82
CA SER A 16 14.29 1.63 -24.37
C SER A 16 15.55 2.24 -23.74
N ILE A 17 16.74 1.70 -24.07
CA ILE A 17 18.00 2.21 -23.56
C ILE A 17 18.23 3.67 -24.02
N LYS A 18 17.98 3.96 -25.31
CA LYS A 18 18.10 5.33 -25.85
C LYS A 18 17.09 6.29 -25.20
N TYR A 19 15.87 5.84 -24.93
CA TYR A 19 14.85 6.65 -24.25
C TYR A 19 15.30 7.04 -22.83
N VAL A 20 15.95 6.14 -22.12
CA VAL A 20 16.50 6.44 -20.79
C VAL A 20 17.74 7.34 -20.91
N GLN A 21 18.62 7.10 -21.87
CA GLN A 21 19.87 7.86 -22.04
C GLN A 21 19.66 9.33 -22.40
N PHE A 22 18.65 9.65 -23.21
CA PHE A 22 18.52 10.95 -23.84
C PHE A 22 17.18 11.64 -23.56
N GLU A 23 17.18 12.97 -23.55
CA GLU A 23 15.96 13.77 -23.58
C GLU A 23 15.11 13.43 -24.80
N LYS A 24 13.80 13.58 -24.66
CA LYS A 24 12.83 13.25 -25.71
C LYS A 24 13.11 14.06 -26.98
N LYS A 25 13.32 13.36 -28.11
CA LYS A 25 13.66 13.94 -29.42
C LYS A 25 14.97 14.75 -29.43
N SER A 26 15.90 14.46 -28.54
CA SER A 26 17.20 15.12 -28.39
C SER A 26 18.32 14.09 -28.35
N THR A 27 19.56 14.55 -28.54
CA THR A 27 20.76 13.75 -28.27
C THR A 27 21.47 14.19 -27.01
N LYS A 28 20.86 15.11 -26.24
CA LYS A 28 21.39 15.57 -24.96
C LYS A 28 21.17 14.47 -23.91
N PRO A 29 22.23 13.99 -23.23
CA PRO A 29 22.10 13.06 -22.16
C PRO A 29 21.29 13.66 -20.99
N ARG A 30 20.46 12.83 -20.34
CA ARG A 30 19.71 13.23 -19.14
C ARG A 30 19.96 12.34 -17.93
N ILE A 31 20.83 11.34 -18.07
CA ILE A 31 21.21 10.47 -16.97
C ILE A 31 22.28 11.09 -16.10
N VAL A 32 22.17 10.90 -14.78
CA VAL A 32 23.19 11.27 -13.79
C VAL A 32 24.18 10.12 -13.59
N TYR A 33 23.65 8.90 -13.45
CA TYR A 33 24.43 7.67 -13.29
C TYR A 33 23.94 6.60 -14.26
N SER A 34 24.84 5.72 -14.68
CA SER A 34 24.48 4.50 -15.42
C SER A 34 25.33 3.29 -14.96
N GLU A 35 24.73 2.12 -14.99
CA GLU A 35 25.38 0.85 -14.64
C GLU A 35 24.81 -0.30 -15.49
N GLY A 36 25.64 -1.30 -15.72
CA GLY A 36 25.27 -2.54 -16.43
C GLY A 36 25.45 -3.77 -15.57
N ILE A 37 24.39 -4.54 -15.40
CA ILE A 37 24.45 -5.87 -14.79
C ILE A 37 24.54 -6.88 -15.93
N GLU A 38 25.59 -7.66 -15.97
CA GLU A 38 25.91 -8.62 -17.07
C GLU A 38 25.94 -7.97 -18.47
N CYS A 39 26.15 -6.64 -18.53
CA CYS A 39 26.34 -5.87 -19.75
C CYS A 39 27.17 -4.61 -19.45
N SER A 40 27.58 -3.91 -20.50
CA SER A 40 28.34 -2.67 -20.38
C SER A 40 27.50 -1.54 -19.73
N PRO A 41 28.08 -0.67 -18.88
CA PRO A 41 27.43 0.54 -18.42
C PRO A 41 27.23 1.59 -19.53
N TYR A 42 27.97 1.50 -20.63
CA TYR A 42 27.85 2.39 -21.76
C TYR A 42 26.68 1.99 -22.67
N TYR A 43 25.73 2.89 -22.89
CA TYR A 43 24.46 2.60 -23.57
C TYR A 43 24.62 1.96 -24.97
N LYS A 44 25.67 2.32 -25.74
CA LYS A 44 25.94 1.74 -27.07
C LYS A 44 26.34 0.29 -26.99
N ASP A 45 27.22 -0.01 -26.06
CA ASP A 45 27.74 -1.35 -25.86
C ASP A 45 26.66 -2.25 -25.19
N ALA A 46 25.91 -1.72 -24.22
CA ALA A 46 24.77 -2.43 -23.63
C ALA A 46 23.74 -2.84 -24.69
N ILE A 47 23.47 -1.99 -25.70
CA ILE A 47 22.58 -2.35 -26.82
C ILE A 47 23.12 -3.54 -27.60
N GLN A 48 24.45 -3.59 -27.83
CA GLN A 48 25.08 -4.71 -28.53
C GLN A 48 25.10 -5.96 -27.67
N ASP A 49 25.39 -5.84 -26.38
CA ASP A 49 25.38 -6.96 -25.43
C ASP A 49 23.99 -7.60 -25.36
N PHE A 50 22.93 -6.80 -25.24
CA PHE A 50 21.54 -7.28 -25.26
C PHE A 50 21.20 -7.99 -26.57
N LYS A 51 21.66 -7.45 -27.69
CA LYS A 51 21.46 -8.06 -29.00
C LYS A 51 22.22 -9.38 -29.11
N CYS A 52 23.48 -9.41 -28.67
CA CYS A 52 24.33 -10.60 -28.71
C CYS A 52 23.67 -11.79 -28.00
N VAL A 53 23.13 -11.58 -26.77
CA VAL A 53 22.42 -12.63 -26.04
C VAL A 53 21.18 -13.11 -26.78
N ARG A 54 20.38 -12.20 -27.35
CA ARG A 54 19.20 -12.58 -28.13
C ARG A 54 19.57 -13.37 -29.40
N ASP A 55 20.64 -12.97 -30.07
CA ASP A 55 21.15 -13.65 -31.27
C ASP A 55 21.67 -15.05 -30.93
N THR A 56 22.44 -15.19 -29.84
CA THR A 56 22.97 -16.47 -29.35
C THR A 56 21.85 -17.50 -29.10
N PHE A 57 20.75 -17.06 -28.46
CA PHE A 57 19.62 -17.92 -28.18
C PHE A 57 18.52 -17.89 -29.28
N GLN A 58 18.78 -17.26 -30.41
CA GLN A 58 17.86 -17.14 -31.56
C GLN A 58 16.49 -16.54 -31.20
N LYS A 59 16.46 -15.56 -30.30
CA LYS A 59 15.22 -14.92 -29.82
C LYS A 59 14.93 -13.59 -30.54
N HIS A 60 14.64 -13.67 -31.85
CA HIS A 60 14.49 -12.50 -32.72
C HIS A 60 13.07 -11.93 -32.77
N SER A 61 12.06 -12.61 -32.21
CA SER A 61 10.64 -12.18 -32.27
C SER A 61 10.07 -11.78 -30.91
N GLY A 62 9.05 -10.95 -30.91
CA GLY A 62 8.32 -10.53 -29.70
C GLY A 62 9.09 -9.50 -28.87
N ARG A 63 8.79 -9.44 -27.57
CA ARG A 63 9.39 -8.43 -26.66
C ARG A 63 10.89 -8.62 -26.53
N GLU A 64 11.66 -7.55 -26.73
CA GLU A 64 13.12 -7.56 -26.57
C GLU A 64 13.59 -7.18 -25.17
N ALA A 65 12.87 -6.29 -24.50
CA ALA A 65 13.21 -5.87 -23.14
C ALA A 65 11.96 -5.54 -22.32
N HIS A 66 12.09 -5.67 -21.00
CA HIS A 66 11.18 -5.09 -20.03
C HIS A 66 11.76 -3.76 -19.53
N HIS A 67 10.90 -2.79 -19.27
CA HIS A 67 11.30 -1.49 -18.74
C HIS A 67 10.56 -1.27 -17.42
N MET A 68 11.30 -1.03 -16.37
CA MET A 68 10.79 -0.74 -15.04
C MET A 68 11.43 0.52 -14.50
N VAL A 69 10.76 1.18 -13.57
CA VAL A 69 11.24 2.41 -12.93
C VAL A 69 11.12 2.25 -11.43
N LEU A 70 12.21 2.47 -10.72
CA LEU A 70 12.27 2.56 -9.27
C LEU A 70 12.37 4.04 -8.91
N SER A 71 11.37 4.58 -8.21
CA SER A 71 11.35 5.97 -7.75
C SER A 71 11.55 6.01 -6.24
N PHE A 72 12.31 6.97 -5.76
CA PHE A 72 12.57 7.20 -4.34
C PHE A 72 11.63 8.27 -3.78
N SER A 73 11.44 8.29 -2.47
CA SER A 73 10.69 9.34 -1.79
C SER A 73 11.60 10.50 -1.40
N GLU A 74 11.01 11.65 -1.13
CA GLU A 74 11.72 12.82 -0.61
C GLU A 74 12.48 12.50 0.70
N ASP A 75 11.88 11.71 1.60
CA ASP A 75 12.52 11.29 2.85
C ASP A 75 13.76 10.40 2.60
N GLU A 76 13.74 9.56 1.56
CA GLU A 76 14.89 8.75 1.16
C GLU A 76 15.99 9.63 0.53
N GLU A 77 15.59 10.61 -0.28
CA GLU A 77 16.51 11.60 -0.88
C GLU A 77 17.19 12.51 0.15
N GLN A 78 16.53 12.76 1.28
CA GLN A 78 17.13 13.51 2.39
C GLN A 78 18.12 12.67 3.23
N ARG A 79 17.92 11.34 3.29
CA ARG A 79 18.75 10.42 4.09
C ARG A 79 19.96 9.88 3.36
N TYR A 80 19.88 9.79 2.05
CA TYR A 80 20.91 9.16 1.21
C TYR A 80 21.33 10.10 0.07
N THR A 81 22.59 10.03 -0.32
CA THR A 81 23.09 10.70 -1.52
C THR A 81 22.53 10.03 -2.79
N GLN A 82 22.54 10.73 -3.91
CA GLN A 82 22.13 10.20 -5.21
C GLN A 82 22.93 8.94 -5.58
N GLU A 83 24.25 8.93 -5.30
CA GLU A 83 25.11 7.77 -5.53
C GLU A 83 24.70 6.57 -4.68
N GLU A 84 24.45 6.77 -3.38
CA GLU A 84 23.99 5.69 -2.49
C GLU A 84 22.65 5.12 -2.93
N LEU A 85 21.69 5.97 -3.31
CA LEU A 85 20.39 5.52 -3.85
C LEU A 85 20.56 4.76 -5.16
N PHE A 86 21.48 5.20 -6.03
CA PHE A 86 21.77 4.51 -7.27
C PHE A 86 22.39 3.12 -7.01
N LEU A 87 23.37 3.01 -6.11
CA LEU A 87 23.97 1.73 -5.72
C LEU A 87 22.95 0.77 -5.10
N LYS A 88 22.03 1.29 -4.28
CA LYS A 88 20.90 0.49 -3.76
C LYS A 88 20.01 -0.01 -4.89
N ALA A 89 19.70 0.82 -5.90
CA ALA A 89 18.92 0.39 -7.06
C ALA A 89 19.63 -0.70 -7.88
N VAL A 90 20.94 -0.60 -8.04
CA VAL A 90 21.75 -1.64 -8.70
C VAL A 90 21.68 -2.97 -7.92
N ASP A 91 21.80 -2.91 -6.61
CA ASP A 91 21.69 -4.10 -5.75
C ASP A 91 20.28 -4.71 -5.83
N ILE A 92 19.22 -3.90 -5.76
CA ILE A 92 17.83 -4.35 -5.94
C ILE A 92 17.64 -5.05 -7.29
N ALA A 93 18.18 -4.47 -8.38
CA ALA A 93 18.08 -5.05 -9.71
C ALA A 93 18.79 -6.40 -9.81
N LYS A 94 20.01 -6.53 -9.25
CA LYS A 94 20.76 -7.80 -9.19
C LYS A 94 19.98 -8.91 -8.50
N ASN A 95 19.37 -8.60 -7.38
CA ASN A 95 18.59 -9.56 -6.57
C ASN A 95 17.23 -9.91 -7.20
N THR A 96 16.59 -8.93 -7.86
CA THR A 96 15.26 -9.13 -8.46
C THR A 96 15.34 -9.89 -9.78
N PHE A 97 16.39 -9.66 -10.58
CA PHE A 97 16.55 -10.21 -11.94
C PHE A 97 17.83 -11.01 -12.08
N PRO A 98 18.05 -12.06 -11.26
CA PRO A 98 19.22 -12.91 -11.41
C PRO A 98 19.22 -13.54 -12.82
N ASN A 99 20.40 -13.69 -13.40
CA ASN A 99 20.61 -14.27 -14.72
C ASN A 99 20.00 -13.50 -15.90
N TYR A 100 19.71 -12.21 -15.73
CA TYR A 100 19.31 -11.32 -16.82
C TYR A 100 20.29 -10.14 -16.94
N GLN A 101 20.49 -9.69 -18.16
CA GLN A 101 21.17 -8.41 -18.37
C GLN A 101 20.22 -7.27 -17.98
N VAL A 102 20.72 -6.32 -17.18
CA VAL A 102 19.96 -5.12 -16.80
C VAL A 102 20.84 -3.89 -17.03
N TRP A 103 20.34 -2.94 -17.79
CA TRP A 103 20.98 -1.64 -17.92
C TRP A 103 20.17 -0.61 -17.11
N LEU A 104 20.87 0.12 -16.24
CA LEU A 104 20.27 1.08 -15.35
C LEU A 104 20.68 2.52 -15.73
N GLY A 105 19.76 3.45 -15.61
CA GLY A 105 20.04 4.89 -15.76
C GLY A 105 19.22 5.69 -14.75
N MET A 106 19.89 6.53 -13.97
CA MET A 106 19.26 7.42 -13.00
C MET A 106 18.94 8.77 -13.61
N HIS A 107 17.77 9.29 -13.28
CA HIS A 107 17.31 10.64 -13.65
C HIS A 107 17.02 11.48 -12.41
N ASP A 108 17.24 12.78 -12.54
CA ASP A 108 16.91 13.83 -11.58
C ASP A 108 16.06 14.95 -12.20
N ASP A 109 15.41 14.65 -13.34
CA ASP A 109 14.68 15.62 -14.17
C ASP A 109 13.19 15.74 -13.80
N THR A 110 12.77 15.16 -12.68
CA THR A 110 11.40 15.22 -12.10
C THR A 110 11.46 15.52 -10.61
N ASP A 111 10.30 15.67 -9.98
CA ASP A 111 10.19 15.98 -8.54
C ASP A 111 10.88 14.94 -7.63
N HIS A 112 11.11 13.72 -8.12
CA HIS A 112 11.75 12.64 -7.38
C HIS A 112 12.84 11.96 -8.19
N LEU A 113 13.93 11.58 -7.52
CA LEU A 113 14.97 10.72 -8.10
C LEU A 113 14.37 9.38 -8.52
N HIS A 114 14.71 8.94 -9.71
CA HIS A 114 14.22 7.66 -10.19
C HIS A 114 15.26 6.94 -11.07
N VAL A 115 15.29 5.62 -10.96
CA VAL A 115 16.17 4.75 -11.71
C VAL A 115 15.37 3.91 -12.68
N HIS A 116 15.67 4.08 -13.96
CA HIS A 116 15.14 3.24 -15.01
C HIS A 116 15.97 1.95 -15.11
N MET A 117 15.29 0.82 -15.17
CA MET A 117 15.86 -0.49 -15.38
C MET A 117 15.37 -1.05 -16.70
N VAL A 118 16.27 -1.24 -17.65
CA VAL A 118 15.97 -1.91 -18.93
C VAL A 118 16.52 -3.32 -18.82
N ILE A 119 15.63 -4.33 -18.74
CA ILE A 119 15.96 -5.72 -18.53
C ILE A 119 15.86 -6.48 -19.86
N ASN A 120 16.92 -7.13 -20.30
CA ASN A 120 16.87 -8.01 -21.47
C ASN A 120 15.83 -9.10 -21.24
N SER A 121 15.00 -9.38 -22.23
CA SER A 121 13.95 -10.39 -22.08
C SER A 121 14.47 -11.82 -22.01
N VAL A 122 15.72 -12.09 -22.38
CA VAL A 122 16.30 -13.43 -22.50
C VAL A 122 17.17 -13.73 -21.29
N ASN A 123 16.89 -14.87 -20.64
CA ASN A 123 17.70 -15.39 -19.54
C ASN A 123 19.05 -15.88 -20.06
N LEU A 124 20.13 -15.58 -19.33
CA LEU A 124 21.49 -15.90 -19.71
C LEU A 124 21.84 -17.39 -19.59
N GLU A 125 21.16 -18.12 -18.71
CA GLU A 125 21.44 -19.54 -18.48
C GLU A 125 20.69 -20.45 -19.45
N ASP A 126 19.37 -20.25 -19.57
CA ASP A 126 18.51 -21.19 -20.30
C ASP A 126 17.92 -20.61 -21.61
N GLY A 127 18.20 -19.35 -21.90
CA GLY A 127 17.71 -18.67 -23.10
C GLY A 127 16.20 -18.46 -23.15
N LYS A 128 15.46 -18.75 -22.07
CA LYS A 128 14.02 -18.51 -22.04
C LYS A 128 13.72 -17.03 -21.90
N LYS A 129 12.63 -16.61 -22.55
CA LYS A 129 12.14 -15.25 -22.38
C LYS A 129 11.40 -15.08 -21.06
N MET A 130 11.70 -13.99 -20.36
CA MET A 130 10.97 -13.58 -19.15
C MET A 130 9.48 -13.41 -19.48
N GLN A 131 8.64 -14.08 -18.71
CA GLN A 131 7.20 -13.95 -18.78
C GLN A 131 6.68 -13.32 -17.49
N ILE A 132 6.10 -12.13 -17.62
CA ILE A 132 5.40 -11.48 -16.50
C ILE A 132 3.91 -11.80 -16.68
N ALA A 133 3.43 -12.79 -15.94
CA ALA A 133 2.06 -13.29 -16.05
C ALA A 133 1.04 -12.32 -15.41
N GLY A 134 0.71 -11.25 -16.12
CA GLY A 134 -0.32 -10.29 -15.71
C GLY A 134 -0.03 -9.68 -14.33
N ARG A 135 -1.09 -9.51 -13.52
CA ARG A 135 -0.98 -8.91 -12.17
C ARG A 135 -0.19 -9.79 -11.20
N LYS A 136 -0.33 -11.11 -11.27
CA LYS A 136 0.36 -12.03 -10.36
C LYS A 136 1.88 -11.95 -10.53
N GLY A 137 2.37 -12.07 -11.77
CA GLY A 137 3.80 -11.98 -12.04
C GLY A 137 4.40 -10.60 -11.70
N MET A 138 3.61 -9.52 -11.86
CA MET A 138 4.05 -8.21 -11.43
C MET A 138 4.10 -8.09 -9.89
N HIS A 139 3.15 -8.68 -9.19
CA HIS A 139 3.14 -8.72 -7.73
C HIS A 139 4.35 -9.46 -7.16
N GLU A 140 4.72 -10.60 -7.74
CA GLU A 140 5.93 -11.36 -7.34
C GLU A 140 7.22 -10.54 -7.52
N ILE A 141 7.31 -9.72 -8.56
CA ILE A 141 8.43 -8.79 -8.76
C ILE A 141 8.42 -7.68 -7.70
N MET A 142 7.26 -7.09 -7.45
CA MET A 142 7.11 -6.03 -6.43
C MET A 142 7.47 -6.53 -5.03
N GLU A 143 7.07 -7.74 -4.68
CA GLU A 143 7.42 -8.37 -3.40
C GLU A 143 8.93 -8.58 -3.24
N LYS A 144 9.62 -9.08 -4.28
CA LYS A 144 11.09 -9.22 -4.27
C LYS A 144 11.79 -7.88 -4.10
N VAL A 145 11.35 -6.86 -4.85
CA VAL A 145 11.90 -5.49 -4.74
C VAL A 145 11.68 -4.95 -3.34
N GLN A 146 10.48 -5.12 -2.79
CA GLN A 146 10.15 -4.61 -1.45
C GLN A 146 11.00 -5.28 -0.37
N ASN A 147 11.12 -6.60 -0.40
CA ASN A 147 11.95 -7.32 0.55
C ASN A 147 13.40 -6.82 0.51
N ARG A 148 13.93 -6.58 -0.71
CA ARG A 148 15.28 -6.05 -0.84
C ARG A 148 15.40 -4.59 -0.41
N CYS A 149 14.40 -3.75 -0.66
CA CYS A 149 14.33 -2.38 -0.14
C CYS A 149 14.42 -2.37 1.39
N ASN A 150 13.66 -3.25 2.06
CA ASN A 150 13.67 -3.39 3.51
C ASN A 150 15.06 -3.78 4.05
N GLU A 151 15.73 -4.75 3.41
CA GLU A 151 17.09 -5.17 3.78
C GLU A 151 18.12 -4.04 3.62
N LEU A 152 17.92 -3.15 2.65
CA LEU A 152 18.80 -2.01 2.38
C LEU A 152 18.45 -0.75 3.20
N GLY A 153 17.48 -0.83 4.10
CA GLY A 153 17.06 0.29 4.95
C GLY A 153 16.30 1.38 4.21
N LEU A 154 15.73 1.07 3.04
CA LEU A 154 14.76 1.92 2.37
C LEU A 154 13.39 1.79 3.05
N ASP A 155 12.53 2.80 2.87
CA ASP A 155 11.24 2.81 3.54
C ASP A 155 10.38 1.61 3.16
N GLN A 156 9.77 1.00 4.16
CA GLN A 156 8.88 -0.14 3.96
C GLN A 156 7.57 0.30 3.33
N ILE A 157 7.09 -0.50 2.38
CA ILE A 157 5.69 -0.49 1.96
C ILE A 157 4.96 -1.38 2.96
N LEU A 158 4.35 -0.81 3.98
CA LEU A 158 3.54 -1.59 4.90
C LEU A 158 2.16 -1.88 4.28
N PRO A 159 1.57 -3.06 4.53
CA PRO A 159 0.19 -3.35 4.13
C PRO A 159 -0.77 -2.32 4.73
N VAL A 160 -1.68 -1.79 3.94
CA VAL A 160 -2.59 -0.70 4.32
C VAL A 160 -3.44 -0.99 5.55
N GLY A 161 -3.77 -2.28 5.82
CA GLY A 161 -4.54 -2.68 7.00
C GLY A 161 -3.85 -2.40 8.33
N GLU A 162 -2.52 -2.33 8.37
CA GLU A 162 -1.75 -2.02 9.57
C GLU A 162 -1.58 -0.52 9.80
N HIS A 163 -1.71 0.31 8.75
CA HIS A 163 -1.47 1.75 8.80
C HIS A 163 -2.67 2.64 9.08
N ILE A 164 -3.88 2.16 8.91
CA ILE A 164 -5.08 2.90 9.33
C ILE A 164 -5.13 2.99 10.86
N GLN A 165 -4.43 2.09 11.57
CA GLN A 165 -4.33 2.07 13.04
C GLN A 165 -3.12 2.83 13.60
N GLU A 166 -2.09 3.08 12.81
CA GLU A 166 -0.89 3.81 13.21
C GLU A 166 -0.68 5.02 12.28
N GLU A 167 -0.60 6.20 12.83
CA GLU A 167 -0.48 7.49 12.15
C GLU A 167 0.28 7.46 10.80
N GLY A 168 -0.43 7.60 9.68
CA GLY A 168 0.04 8.51 8.67
C GLY A 168 0.38 8.02 7.29
N ARG A 169 0.59 6.77 6.90
CA ARG A 169 0.95 6.45 5.51
C ARG A 169 0.07 5.35 4.91
N VAL A 170 -0.86 5.77 4.05
CA VAL A 170 -1.68 4.84 3.28
C VAL A 170 -0.93 4.41 2.02
N VAL A 171 -0.75 3.11 1.84
CA VAL A 171 -0.10 2.55 0.66
C VAL A 171 -1.12 1.85 -0.23
N THR A 172 -1.00 2.06 -1.52
CA THR A 172 -1.81 1.39 -2.53
C THR A 172 -0.93 0.71 -3.57
N HIS A 173 -1.34 -0.49 -4.02
CA HIS A 173 -0.69 -1.18 -5.14
C HIS A 173 -0.96 -0.52 -6.52
N ASN A 174 -1.74 0.57 -6.55
CA ASN A 174 -2.06 1.30 -7.76
C ASN A 174 -1.29 2.63 -7.78
N ILE A 175 -0.28 2.74 -8.65
CA ILE A 175 0.57 3.93 -8.79
C ILE A 175 -0.25 5.21 -9.07
N ALA A 176 -1.32 5.11 -9.87
CA ALA A 176 -2.16 6.28 -10.15
C ALA A 176 -2.90 6.73 -8.88
N GLU A 177 -3.40 5.79 -8.08
CA GLU A 177 -4.04 6.08 -6.80
C GLU A 177 -3.03 6.61 -5.76
N TYR A 178 -1.81 6.04 -5.73
CA TYR A 178 -0.73 6.52 -4.87
C TYR A 178 -0.43 8.02 -5.12
N LYS A 179 -0.30 8.44 -6.39
CA LYS A 179 -0.08 9.85 -6.75
C LYS A 179 -1.24 10.77 -6.33
N LEU A 180 -2.48 10.27 -6.34
CA LEU A 180 -3.64 11.02 -5.84
C LEU A 180 -3.59 11.15 -4.31
N ILE A 181 -3.12 10.11 -3.61
CA ILE A 181 -2.94 10.14 -2.15
C ILE A 181 -1.88 11.16 -1.76
N GLU A 182 -0.72 11.16 -2.43
CA GLU A 182 0.35 12.14 -2.16
C GLU A 182 -0.10 13.59 -2.36
N ARG A 183 -1.03 13.83 -3.29
CA ARG A 183 -1.61 15.16 -3.54
C ARG A 183 -2.79 15.52 -2.64
N GLY A 184 -3.26 14.59 -1.80
CA GLY A 184 -4.48 14.77 -1.04
C GLY A 184 -5.75 14.77 -1.89
N GLU A 185 -5.73 14.18 -3.09
CA GLU A 185 -6.83 14.19 -4.07
C GLU A 185 -7.58 12.85 -4.17
N SER A 186 -7.20 11.86 -3.37
CA SER A 186 -7.80 10.52 -3.43
C SER A 186 -9.17 10.46 -2.73
N TRP A 187 -10.23 10.74 -3.48
CA TRP A 187 -11.60 10.58 -2.98
C TRP A 187 -11.94 9.14 -2.57
N LYS A 188 -11.24 8.13 -3.15
CA LYS A 188 -11.45 6.72 -2.77
C LYS A 188 -10.87 6.42 -1.40
N LEU A 189 -9.75 7.04 -1.05
CA LEU A 189 -9.16 6.89 0.27
C LEU A 189 -10.07 7.51 1.34
N GLU A 190 -10.56 8.73 1.12
CA GLU A 190 -11.49 9.38 2.03
C GLU A 190 -12.76 8.54 2.21
N MET A 191 -13.36 8.09 1.10
CA MET A 191 -14.51 7.19 1.14
C MET A 191 -14.21 5.89 1.91
N ALA A 192 -13.05 5.29 1.72
CA ALA A 192 -12.67 4.05 2.41
C ALA A 192 -12.50 4.26 3.92
N LYS A 193 -11.93 5.40 4.35
CA LYS A 193 -11.80 5.76 5.77
C LYS A 193 -13.17 5.92 6.42
N ASP A 194 -14.05 6.73 5.81
CA ASP A 194 -15.39 6.97 6.32
C ASP A 194 -16.21 5.67 6.45
N ILE A 195 -16.10 4.78 5.45
CA ILE A 195 -16.75 3.48 5.47
C ILE A 195 -16.21 2.57 6.59
N LEU A 196 -14.87 2.54 6.78
CA LEU A 196 -14.26 1.72 7.83
C LEU A 196 -14.61 2.20 9.23
N GLU A 197 -14.54 3.51 9.47
CA GLU A 197 -14.96 4.10 10.74
C GLU A 197 -16.42 3.74 11.04
N THR A 198 -17.32 3.94 10.07
CA THR A 198 -18.73 3.55 10.20
C THR A 198 -18.90 2.06 10.46
N LEU A 199 -18.11 1.20 9.78
CA LEU A 199 -18.18 -0.25 9.94
C LEU A 199 -17.78 -0.68 11.36
N HIS A 200 -16.72 -0.07 11.90
CA HIS A 200 -16.22 -0.38 13.25
C HIS A 200 -17.12 0.20 14.36
N GLU A 201 -17.90 1.23 14.07
CA GLU A 201 -18.89 1.79 15.01
C GLU A 201 -20.22 1.04 14.99
N SER A 202 -20.53 0.30 13.92
CA SER A 202 -21.83 -0.32 13.70
C SER A 202 -21.90 -1.76 14.24
N THR A 203 -23.04 -2.13 14.80
CA THR A 203 -23.33 -3.50 15.26
C THR A 203 -24.21 -4.30 14.29
N GLY A 204 -24.63 -3.67 13.19
CA GLY A 204 -25.47 -4.30 12.18
C GLY A 204 -25.61 -3.51 10.90
N LYS A 205 -26.20 -4.18 9.88
CA LYS A 205 -26.39 -3.64 8.53
C LYS A 205 -27.12 -2.29 8.51
N ASP A 206 -28.24 -2.17 9.25
CA ASP A 206 -29.10 -1.00 9.19
C ASP A 206 -28.42 0.23 9.82
N GLU A 207 -27.73 0.02 10.94
CA GLU A 207 -26.92 1.03 11.61
C GLU A 207 -25.76 1.49 10.70
N PHE A 208 -25.08 0.55 10.06
CA PHE A 208 -24.03 0.83 9.10
C PHE A 208 -24.51 1.66 7.91
N ILE A 209 -25.67 1.31 7.30
CA ILE A 209 -26.25 2.07 6.20
C ILE A 209 -26.60 3.49 6.65
N MET A 210 -27.15 3.65 7.84
CA MET A 210 -27.50 4.95 8.41
C MET A 210 -26.24 5.79 8.65
N GLY A 211 -25.20 5.24 9.26
CA GLY A 211 -23.94 5.95 9.49
C GLY A 211 -23.21 6.33 8.21
N CYS A 212 -23.24 5.49 7.17
CA CYS A 212 -22.74 5.88 5.84
C CYS A 212 -23.51 7.08 5.27
N ASN A 213 -24.83 7.08 5.39
CA ASN A 213 -25.68 8.17 4.90
C ASN A 213 -25.39 9.49 5.64
N GLU A 214 -25.16 9.47 6.94
CA GLU A 214 -24.77 10.64 7.74
C GLU A 214 -23.43 11.25 7.29
N ARG A 215 -22.52 10.42 6.75
CA ARG A 215 -21.26 10.85 6.14
C ARG A 215 -21.38 11.19 4.65
N GLY A 216 -22.60 11.30 4.11
CA GLY A 216 -22.85 11.64 2.69
C GLY A 216 -22.52 10.52 1.71
N ILE A 217 -22.44 9.26 2.19
CA ILE A 217 -22.14 8.09 1.38
C ILE A 217 -23.38 7.22 1.26
N GLN A 218 -23.89 7.07 0.04
CA GLN A 218 -24.97 6.15 -0.26
C GLN A 218 -24.45 4.72 -0.33
N CYS A 219 -24.93 3.86 0.58
CA CYS A 219 -24.59 2.43 0.63
C CYS A 219 -25.63 1.61 -0.15
N HIS A 220 -25.20 0.96 -1.25
CA HIS A 220 -26.03 0.07 -2.06
C HIS A 220 -25.83 -1.38 -1.63
N TRP A 221 -26.57 -1.82 -0.63
CA TRP A 221 -26.53 -3.17 -0.08
C TRP A 221 -27.71 -4.00 -0.59
N GLU A 222 -27.54 -4.63 -1.78
CA GLU A 222 -28.55 -5.49 -2.38
C GLU A 222 -28.30 -6.96 -2.01
N ASP A 223 -29.27 -7.67 -1.45
CA ASP A 223 -29.10 -9.04 -0.91
C ASP A 223 -28.70 -10.05 -1.99
N THR A 224 -29.10 -9.82 -3.23
CA THR A 224 -28.74 -10.64 -4.39
C THR A 224 -27.31 -10.49 -4.87
N ARG A 225 -26.58 -9.44 -4.44
CA ARG A 225 -25.22 -9.14 -4.85
C ARG A 225 -24.22 -9.53 -3.77
N LYS A 226 -23.10 -10.14 -4.18
CA LYS A 226 -22.02 -10.53 -3.29
C LYS A 226 -21.31 -9.33 -2.60
N HIS A 227 -21.22 -8.19 -3.27
CA HIS A 227 -20.45 -7.04 -2.83
C HIS A 227 -21.32 -5.80 -2.67
N VAL A 228 -21.03 -5.01 -1.66
CA VAL A 228 -21.64 -3.69 -1.44
C VAL A 228 -20.99 -2.67 -2.37
N THR A 229 -21.78 -1.69 -2.82
CA THR A 229 -21.28 -0.57 -3.63
C THR A 229 -21.61 0.73 -2.93
N PHE A 230 -20.66 1.66 -2.94
CA PHE A 230 -20.74 2.97 -2.29
C PHE A 230 -20.65 4.08 -3.33
N SER A 231 -21.36 5.18 -3.12
CA SER A 231 -21.23 6.39 -3.93
C SER A 231 -21.43 7.62 -3.06
N TYR A 232 -20.75 8.73 -3.37
CA TYR A 232 -21.08 9.99 -2.71
C TYR A 232 -22.46 10.48 -3.14
N MET A 233 -23.20 11.10 -2.23
CA MET A 233 -24.55 11.62 -2.50
C MET A 233 -24.50 12.89 -3.35
N ASP A 234 -23.49 13.73 -3.14
CA ASP A 234 -23.24 14.96 -3.89
C ASP A 234 -22.60 14.73 -5.26
N ASP A 235 -21.84 13.65 -5.43
CA ASP A 235 -21.24 13.25 -6.70
C ASP A 235 -21.39 11.73 -6.97
N PRO A 236 -22.54 11.28 -7.51
CA PRO A 236 -22.80 9.87 -7.78
C PRO A 236 -21.86 9.22 -8.82
N LYS A 237 -21.04 10.03 -9.52
CA LYS A 237 -19.98 9.52 -10.41
C LYS A 237 -18.80 8.95 -9.61
N LYS A 238 -18.53 9.47 -8.43
CA LYS A 238 -17.57 8.92 -7.48
C LYS A 238 -18.19 7.71 -6.79
N LYS A 239 -18.09 6.57 -7.48
CA LYS A 239 -18.69 5.29 -7.08
C LYS A 239 -17.62 4.22 -6.99
N ALA A 240 -17.59 3.48 -5.89
CA ALA A 240 -16.67 2.39 -5.65
C ALA A 240 -17.37 1.15 -5.09
N ARG A 241 -16.90 -0.03 -5.47
CA ARG A 241 -17.33 -1.29 -4.88
C ARG A 241 -16.44 -1.62 -3.69
N GLY A 242 -16.99 -2.09 -2.57
CA GLY A 242 -16.22 -2.47 -1.37
C GLY A 242 -15.04 -3.37 -1.70
N SER A 243 -15.25 -4.41 -2.52
CA SER A 243 -14.16 -5.30 -2.96
C SER A 243 -13.07 -4.61 -3.81
N ASN A 244 -13.36 -3.48 -4.44
CA ASN A 244 -12.33 -2.69 -5.14
C ASN A 244 -11.55 -1.81 -4.17
N LEU A 245 -12.21 -1.20 -3.19
CA LEU A 245 -11.56 -0.48 -2.09
C LEU A 245 -10.66 -1.42 -1.29
N SER A 246 -11.17 -2.60 -0.94
CA SER A 246 -10.42 -3.68 -0.30
C SER A 246 -9.12 -4.00 -1.05
N LYS A 247 -9.19 -4.24 -2.35
CA LYS A 247 -8.01 -4.54 -3.18
C LYS A 247 -7.08 -3.36 -3.37
N THR A 248 -7.63 -2.14 -3.43
CA THR A 248 -6.82 -0.93 -3.65
C THR A 248 -6.02 -0.59 -2.40
N PHE A 249 -6.61 -0.75 -1.23
CA PHE A 249 -6.04 -0.33 0.05
C PHE A 249 -5.75 -1.48 1.02
N THR A 250 -5.86 -2.73 0.57
CA THR A 250 -5.65 -3.97 1.37
C THR A 250 -6.54 -4.05 2.61
N LEU A 251 -7.83 -3.67 2.47
CA LEU A 251 -8.82 -3.61 3.54
C LEU A 251 -9.68 -4.89 3.55
N SER A 252 -9.28 -5.91 4.32
CA SER A 252 -9.96 -7.21 4.38
C SER A 252 -11.44 -7.10 4.77
N ASP A 253 -11.78 -6.15 5.63
CA ASP A 253 -13.13 -5.97 6.18
C ASP A 253 -14.14 -5.51 5.11
N LEU A 254 -13.67 -4.86 4.03
CA LEU A 254 -14.50 -4.41 2.92
C LEU A 254 -14.56 -5.41 1.74
N GLU A 255 -13.93 -6.58 1.85
CA GLU A 255 -13.83 -7.54 0.75
C GLU A 255 -15.19 -8.08 0.32
N SER A 256 -16.05 -8.42 1.28
CA SER A 256 -17.38 -9.01 1.04
C SER A 256 -18.37 -8.63 2.13
N LYS A 257 -19.64 -8.97 1.95
CA LYS A 257 -20.66 -8.83 3.00
C LYS A 257 -20.35 -9.69 4.21
N GLU A 258 -19.86 -10.91 3.97
CA GLU A 258 -19.50 -11.85 5.04
C GLU A 258 -18.37 -11.29 5.92
N SER A 259 -17.40 -10.55 5.32
CA SER A 259 -16.36 -9.87 6.12
C SER A 259 -16.94 -8.72 6.95
N MET A 260 -17.84 -7.91 6.39
CA MET A 260 -18.52 -6.85 7.13
C MET A 260 -19.40 -7.40 8.25
N GLU A 261 -20.14 -8.47 8.02
CA GLU A 261 -20.98 -9.12 9.04
C GLU A 261 -20.15 -9.71 10.18
N ARG A 262 -18.93 -10.19 9.92
CA ARG A 262 -18.01 -10.59 10.98
C ARG A 262 -17.61 -9.41 11.87
N VAL A 263 -17.32 -8.25 11.29
CA VAL A 263 -17.01 -7.03 12.06
C VAL A 263 -18.19 -6.63 12.92
N PHE A 264 -19.42 -6.62 12.38
CA PHE A 264 -20.63 -6.37 13.20
C PHE A 264 -20.79 -7.35 14.37
N SER A 265 -20.46 -8.63 14.17
CA SER A 265 -20.52 -9.62 15.24
C SER A 265 -19.48 -9.35 16.31
N GLN A 266 -18.25 -9.01 15.93
CA GLN A 266 -17.19 -8.63 16.87
C GLN A 266 -17.55 -7.37 17.65
N ASN A 267 -18.14 -6.37 17.00
CA ASN A 267 -18.56 -5.13 17.66
C ASN A 267 -19.67 -5.39 18.69
N ARG A 268 -20.64 -6.29 18.39
CA ARG A 268 -21.66 -6.70 19.36
C ARG A 268 -21.04 -7.37 20.58
N GLU A 269 -20.16 -8.35 20.38
CA GLU A 269 -19.47 -9.06 21.47
C GLU A 269 -18.66 -8.09 22.35
N CYS A 270 -17.97 -7.13 21.74
CA CYS A 270 -17.20 -6.12 22.46
C CYS A 270 -18.11 -5.21 23.29
N ASN A 271 -19.24 -4.76 22.74
CA ASN A 271 -20.22 -3.94 23.43
C ASN A 271 -20.88 -4.69 24.60
N ASP A 272 -21.20 -5.97 24.44
CA ASP A 272 -21.75 -6.80 25.50
C ASP A 272 -20.78 -6.95 26.68
N VAL A 273 -19.49 -7.17 26.41
CA VAL A 273 -18.44 -7.23 27.43
C VAL A 273 -18.30 -5.90 28.17
N LEU A 274 -18.23 -4.78 27.43
CA LEU A 274 -18.14 -3.43 28.04
C LEU A 274 -19.36 -3.11 28.88
N PHE A 275 -20.56 -3.51 28.44
CA PHE A 275 -21.80 -3.33 29.20
C PHE A 275 -21.80 -4.16 30.48
N GLU A 276 -21.37 -5.43 30.45
CA GLU A 276 -21.24 -6.25 31.66
C GLU A 276 -20.21 -5.67 32.65
N GLU A 277 -19.08 -5.17 32.18
CA GLU A 277 -18.08 -4.50 33.03
C GLU A 277 -18.63 -3.21 33.64
N TYR A 278 -19.35 -2.41 32.87
CA TYR A 278 -20.01 -1.22 33.38
C TYR A 278 -21.04 -1.55 34.47
N ILE A 279 -21.85 -2.56 34.26
CA ILE A 279 -22.83 -3.02 35.29
C ILE A 279 -22.13 -3.49 36.56
N LYS A 280 -21.05 -4.26 36.46
CA LYS A 280 -20.21 -4.67 37.59
C LYS A 280 -19.65 -3.48 38.34
N PHE A 281 -19.11 -2.49 37.62
CA PHE A 281 -18.60 -1.25 38.22
C PHE A 281 -19.67 -0.47 38.97
N GLN A 282 -20.87 -0.28 38.39
CA GLN A 282 -21.99 0.39 39.03
C GLN A 282 -22.45 -0.36 40.30
N GLN A 283 -22.46 -1.69 40.29
CA GLN A 283 -22.79 -2.50 41.45
C GLN A 283 -21.75 -2.37 42.57
N GLU A 284 -20.48 -2.26 42.25
CA GLU A 284 -19.41 -2.05 43.24
C GLU A 284 -19.45 -0.63 43.86
N GLU A 285 -19.72 0.39 43.07
CA GLU A 285 -19.95 1.74 43.57
C GLU A 285 -21.13 1.79 44.53
N ALA A 286 -22.25 1.21 44.14
CA ALA A 286 -23.45 1.15 44.97
C ALA A 286 -23.16 0.41 46.33
N LYS A 287 -22.42 -0.70 46.31
CA LYS A 287 -21.99 -1.41 47.54
C LYS A 287 -21.08 -0.56 48.42
N THR A 288 -20.19 0.25 47.79
CA THR A 288 -19.27 1.14 48.50
C THR A 288 -20.04 2.28 49.19
N VAL A 289 -21.00 2.88 48.49
CA VAL A 289 -21.88 3.93 49.05
C VAL A 289 -22.72 3.38 50.18
N MET A 290 -23.30 2.16 50.05
CA MET A 290 -24.02 1.51 51.12
C MET A 290 -23.16 1.28 52.36
N LYS A 291 -21.94 0.75 52.19
CA LYS A 291 -21.00 0.55 53.32
C LYS A 291 -20.67 1.87 54.03
N LYS A 292 -20.44 2.96 53.29
CA LYS A 292 -20.23 4.30 53.85
C LYS A 292 -21.44 4.79 54.69
N ASN A 293 -22.65 4.61 54.14
CA ASN A 293 -23.88 5.02 54.83
C ASN A 293 -24.15 4.18 56.11
N ILE A 294 -23.86 2.88 56.05
CA ILE A 294 -23.96 2.03 57.24
C ILE A 294 -22.95 2.44 58.34
N SER A 295 -21.71 2.79 57.93
CA SER A 295 -20.69 3.26 58.88
C SER A 295 -21.05 4.61 59.50
N LEU A 296 -21.56 5.55 58.70
CA LEU A 296 -22.07 6.85 59.17
C LEU A 296 -23.24 6.73 60.13
N ASN A 297 -24.17 5.82 59.85
CA ASN A 297 -25.31 5.55 60.74
C ASN A 297 -24.91 4.87 62.03
N LYS A 298 -23.87 3.99 62.03
CA LYS A 298 -23.27 3.44 63.24
C LYS A 298 -22.59 4.52 64.06
N PHE A 299 -21.85 5.45 63.45
CA PHE A 299 -21.19 6.57 64.14
C PHE A 299 -22.19 7.49 64.82
N LYS A 300 -23.27 7.89 64.14
CA LYS A 300 -24.36 8.71 64.72
C LYS A 300 -25.10 8.02 65.88
N ARG A 301 -25.26 6.68 65.84
CA ARG A 301 -25.87 5.94 66.96
C ARG A 301 -24.96 5.82 68.20
N THR A 302 -23.63 5.86 68.05
CA THR A 302 -22.68 5.88 69.15
C THR A 302 -22.58 7.25 69.81
N GLU A 303 -22.64 8.35 69.03
CA GLU A 303 -22.67 9.73 69.60
C GLU A 303 -23.95 10.00 70.43
N VAL A 304 -25.11 9.56 69.95
CA VAL A 304 -26.39 9.73 70.66
C VAL A 304 -26.39 8.93 71.97
N LYS A 305 -25.72 7.77 72.06
CA LYS A 305 -25.61 6.99 73.32
C LYS A 305 -24.57 7.55 74.28
N GLY A 306 -23.59 8.36 73.78
CA GLY A 306 -22.59 9.03 74.64
C GLY A 306 -23.09 10.30 75.30
N MET A 307 -24.18 10.92 74.79
CA MET A 307 -24.80 12.11 75.34
C MET A 307 -25.91 11.84 76.38
N GLN A 308 -26.20 10.55 76.67
CA GLN A 308 -27.24 10.13 77.67
C GLN A 308 -26.63 9.49 78.92
N ARG A 309 -25.34 9.73 79.18
CA ARG A 309 -24.68 9.35 80.47
C ARG A 309 -24.18 10.58 81.20
#